data_cf2076f74ba55d92f47c511274bbdcb2
#
_entry.id   cf2076f74ba55d92f47c511274bbdcb2
#
_cell.length_a   1.000
_cell.length_b   1.000
_cell.length_c   1.000
_cell.angle_alpha   90.00
_cell.angle_beta   90.00
_cell.angle_gamma   90.00
#
_symmetry.space_group_name_H-M   'P 1'
#
loop_
_entity.id
_entity.type
_entity.pdbx_description
1 polymer ?
#
loop_
_entity_poly.entity_id
_entity_poly.type
_entity_poly.pdbx_seq_one_letter_code
_entity_poly.pdbx_strand_id
1 'polypeptide(L)'
;MPEKVRAELKTIIRNRALEVGFDVVRFTTADPDPLNAKALNEFISQGRQGDMAWLDNKNGRRGNPLALMPEAKTIIMLGANYGPNIDPIEIQNNKGKISIYARGRDYHDVLKKKMRKLARWLAETQKCGIKIFVDTAPIMEKPLAQKAGIGWQGKHTNLVSREFGSWLFLAEIFTTLNLTPDLAETDHCGSCELCMKACPTDALAEPYRID
;
A
#
# COMPACT_ATOMS: atom_id res chain seq x y z
N MET A 1 -6.12 -11.32 -24.30
CA MET A 1 -5.38 -12.48 -23.73
C MET A 1 -6.39 -13.42 -23.08
N PRO A 2 -6.36 -14.73 -23.35
CA PRO A 2 -7.25 -15.72 -22.73
C PRO A 2 -7.08 -15.77 -21.20
N GLU A 3 -8.13 -16.17 -20.46
CA GLU A 3 -8.12 -16.16 -18.99
C GLU A 3 -7.04 -17.08 -18.41
N LYS A 4 -6.87 -18.27 -18.96
CA LYS A 4 -5.82 -19.21 -18.56
C LYS A 4 -4.42 -18.58 -18.64
N VAL A 5 -4.13 -17.88 -19.74
CA VAL A 5 -2.83 -17.19 -19.95
C VAL A 5 -2.65 -16.05 -18.94
N ARG A 6 -3.73 -15.32 -18.59
CA ARG A 6 -3.68 -14.29 -17.54
C ARG A 6 -3.35 -14.88 -16.17
N ALA A 7 -3.96 -16.01 -15.83
CA ALA A 7 -3.71 -16.69 -14.54
C ALA A 7 -2.27 -17.22 -14.45
N GLU A 8 -1.76 -17.82 -15.53
CA GLU A 8 -0.37 -18.26 -15.62
C GLU A 8 0.61 -17.09 -15.49
N LEU A 9 0.35 -15.99 -16.19
CA LEU A 9 1.18 -14.78 -16.13
C LEU A 9 1.18 -14.18 -14.72
N LYS A 10 0.03 -14.12 -14.03
CA LYS A 10 -0.05 -13.68 -12.62
C LYS A 10 0.86 -14.52 -11.74
N THR A 11 0.85 -15.83 -11.91
CA THR A 11 1.70 -16.75 -11.14
C THR A 11 3.18 -16.48 -11.40
N ILE A 12 3.57 -16.29 -12.65
CA ILE A 12 4.96 -15.96 -13.03
C ILE A 12 5.39 -14.62 -12.41
N ILE A 13 4.54 -13.58 -12.51
CA ILE A 13 4.83 -12.27 -11.92
C ILE A 13 4.97 -12.37 -10.40
N ARG A 14 4.08 -13.12 -9.73
CA ARG A 14 4.12 -13.33 -8.28
C ARG A 14 5.43 -13.99 -7.86
N ASN A 15 5.81 -15.09 -8.50
CA ASN A 15 7.06 -15.78 -8.21
C ASN A 15 8.28 -14.87 -8.42
N ARG A 16 8.29 -14.12 -9.53
CA ARG A 16 9.38 -13.19 -9.81
C ARG A 16 9.49 -12.06 -8.79
N ALA A 17 8.37 -11.56 -8.31
CA ALA A 17 8.35 -10.53 -7.26
C ALA A 17 8.87 -11.08 -5.91
N LEU A 18 8.51 -12.32 -5.55
CA LEU A 18 9.05 -12.99 -4.37
C LEU A 18 10.57 -13.21 -4.50
N GLU A 19 11.05 -13.65 -5.67
CA GLU A 19 12.49 -13.82 -5.95
C GLU A 19 13.29 -12.51 -5.79
N VAL A 20 12.73 -11.36 -6.16
CA VAL A 20 13.41 -10.07 -5.97
C VAL A 20 13.28 -9.54 -4.54
N GLY A 21 12.57 -10.26 -3.67
CA GLY A 21 12.51 -10.03 -2.22
C GLY A 21 11.33 -9.18 -1.75
N PHE A 22 10.18 -9.24 -2.42
CA PHE A 22 8.90 -8.85 -1.82
C PHE A 22 8.29 -10.04 -1.09
N ASP A 23 7.47 -9.78 -0.07
CA ASP A 23 6.87 -10.81 0.77
C ASP A 23 5.42 -11.08 0.36
N VAL A 24 4.75 -10.10 -0.20
CA VAL A 24 3.37 -10.22 -0.67
C VAL A 24 3.17 -9.54 -2.03
N VAL A 25 2.37 -10.17 -2.90
CA VAL A 25 2.08 -9.69 -4.26
C VAL A 25 0.60 -9.94 -4.56
N ARG A 26 -0.12 -8.88 -4.89
CA ARG A 26 -1.55 -8.93 -5.24
C ARG A 26 -1.83 -8.03 -6.44
N PHE A 27 -2.98 -8.22 -7.06
CA PHE A 27 -3.38 -7.53 -8.27
C PHE A 27 -4.73 -6.87 -8.08
N THR A 28 -4.86 -5.62 -8.53
CA THR A 28 -6.13 -4.91 -8.57
C THR A 28 -6.29 -4.13 -9.86
N THR A 29 -7.49 -3.65 -10.16
CA THR A 29 -7.73 -2.78 -11.31
C THR A 29 -7.25 -1.36 -11.02
N ALA A 30 -6.91 -0.62 -12.08
CA ALA A 30 -6.54 0.79 -11.99
C ALA A 30 -7.75 1.73 -11.89
N ASP A 31 -8.97 1.20 -11.89
CA ASP A 31 -10.19 1.99 -11.81
C ASP A 31 -10.23 2.78 -10.49
N PRO A 32 -10.52 4.09 -10.56
CA PRO A 32 -10.65 4.93 -9.38
C PRO A 32 -11.84 4.48 -8.53
N ASP A 33 -11.70 4.62 -7.21
CA ASP A 33 -12.80 4.45 -6.28
C ASP A 33 -13.29 5.82 -5.79
N PRO A 34 -14.52 6.22 -6.15
CA PRO A 34 -15.07 7.51 -5.73
C PRO A 34 -15.17 7.69 -4.21
N LEU A 35 -15.33 6.59 -3.44
CA LEU A 35 -15.41 6.64 -1.99
C LEU A 35 -14.07 7.07 -1.37
N ASN A 36 -12.96 6.62 -1.93
CA ASN A 36 -11.63 7.02 -1.46
C ASN A 36 -11.36 8.51 -1.72
N ALA A 37 -11.73 9.02 -2.90
CA ALA A 37 -11.61 10.44 -3.20
C ALA A 37 -12.48 11.30 -2.29
N LYS A 38 -13.74 10.87 -2.02
CA LYS A 38 -14.64 11.53 -1.09
C LYS A 38 -14.07 11.56 0.33
N ALA A 39 -13.60 10.44 0.84
CA ALA A 39 -13.01 10.34 2.19
C ALA A 39 -11.81 11.26 2.36
N LEU A 40 -10.92 11.35 1.35
CA LEU A 40 -9.79 12.27 1.38
C LEU A 40 -10.22 13.72 1.40
N ASN A 41 -11.21 14.10 0.57
CA ASN A 41 -11.72 15.47 0.54
C ASN A 41 -12.38 15.85 1.87
N GLU A 42 -13.11 14.94 2.49
CA GLU A 42 -13.70 15.13 3.83
C GLU A 42 -12.59 15.31 4.89
N PHE A 43 -11.58 14.48 4.90
CA PHE A 43 -10.42 14.58 5.80
C PHE A 43 -9.75 15.95 5.71
N ILE A 44 -9.48 16.43 4.49
CA ILE A 44 -8.86 17.73 4.24
C ILE A 44 -9.80 18.89 4.64
N SER A 45 -11.09 18.81 4.29
CA SER A 45 -12.07 19.88 4.60
C SER A 45 -12.26 20.07 6.09
N GLN A 46 -12.01 19.04 6.89
CA GLN A 46 -12.06 19.06 8.36
C GLN A 46 -10.73 19.51 9.00
N GLY A 47 -9.70 19.83 8.21
CA GLY A 47 -8.39 20.26 8.71
C GLY A 47 -7.55 19.16 9.36
N ARG A 48 -7.96 17.89 9.25
CA ARG A 48 -7.30 16.76 9.94
C ARG A 48 -5.92 16.41 9.39
N GLN A 49 -5.50 17.00 8.27
CA GLN A 49 -4.16 16.81 7.71
C GLN A 49 -3.08 17.54 8.51
N GLY A 50 -3.44 18.42 9.47
CA GLY A 50 -2.47 19.23 10.18
C GLY A 50 -1.56 20.01 9.25
N ASP A 51 -0.25 19.98 9.49
CA ASP A 51 0.75 20.67 8.65
C ASP A 51 1.04 19.98 7.32
N MET A 52 0.38 18.86 7.00
CA MET A 52 0.59 18.10 5.77
C MET A 52 -0.22 18.68 4.58
N ALA A 53 -0.05 19.98 4.30
CA ALA A 53 -0.75 20.68 3.20
C ALA A 53 -0.57 20.01 1.83
N TRP A 54 0.49 19.22 1.64
CA TRP A 54 0.75 18.44 0.44
C TRP A 54 -0.25 17.31 0.20
N LEU A 55 -1.06 16.93 1.21
CA LEU A 55 -2.17 15.99 1.05
C LEU A 55 -3.33 16.58 0.27
N ASP A 56 -3.42 17.92 0.16
CA ASP A 56 -4.44 18.60 -0.62
C ASP A 56 -4.41 18.12 -2.08
N ASN A 57 -5.54 17.58 -2.51
CA ASN A 57 -5.68 16.90 -3.80
C ASN A 57 -6.11 17.85 -4.92
N LYS A 58 -5.51 19.06 -4.99
CA LYS A 58 -5.90 20.13 -5.95
C LYS A 58 -6.05 19.66 -7.41
N ASN A 59 -5.37 18.57 -7.77
CA ASN A 59 -5.37 18.02 -9.13
C ASN A 59 -6.11 16.68 -9.25
N GLY A 60 -6.85 16.23 -8.24
CA GLY A 60 -7.61 14.96 -8.26
C GLY A 60 -6.76 13.68 -8.38
N ARG A 61 -5.43 13.77 -8.27
CA ARG A 61 -4.53 12.65 -8.56
C ARG A 61 -4.56 11.55 -7.50
N ARG A 62 -4.68 11.93 -6.21
CA ARG A 62 -4.58 10.95 -5.11
C ARG A 62 -5.68 9.90 -5.14
N GLY A 63 -6.92 10.29 -5.43
CA GLY A 63 -8.04 9.36 -5.51
C GLY A 63 -8.24 8.72 -6.89
N ASN A 64 -7.39 9.05 -7.87
CA ASN A 64 -7.54 8.57 -9.24
C ASN A 64 -6.21 8.05 -9.81
N PRO A 65 -5.96 6.74 -9.75
CA PRO A 65 -4.76 6.12 -10.31
C PRO A 65 -4.56 6.44 -11.80
N LEU A 66 -5.64 6.54 -12.58
CA LEU A 66 -5.59 6.85 -14.00
C LEU A 66 -5.09 8.27 -14.30
N ALA A 67 -5.14 9.20 -13.34
CA ALA A 67 -4.52 10.51 -13.50
C ALA A 67 -2.98 10.46 -13.54
N LEU A 68 -2.37 9.37 -13.04
CA LEU A 68 -0.93 9.16 -13.07
C LEU A 68 -0.50 8.31 -14.27
N MET A 69 -1.35 7.40 -14.73
CA MET A 69 -1.12 6.56 -15.90
C MET A 69 -2.47 6.24 -16.56
N PRO A 70 -2.94 7.07 -17.51
CA PRO A 70 -4.27 6.93 -18.13
C PRO A 70 -4.51 5.57 -18.80
N GLU A 71 -3.46 4.96 -19.32
CA GLU A 71 -3.50 3.67 -20.01
C GLU A 71 -3.39 2.47 -19.06
N ALA A 72 -3.23 2.66 -17.76
CA ALA A 72 -3.13 1.57 -16.78
C ALA A 72 -4.42 0.77 -16.72
N LYS A 73 -4.29 -0.56 -16.69
CA LYS A 73 -5.39 -1.52 -16.54
C LYS A 73 -5.29 -2.31 -15.24
N THR A 74 -4.07 -2.62 -14.83
CA THR A 74 -3.79 -3.36 -13.60
C THR A 74 -2.76 -2.61 -12.76
N ILE A 75 -2.97 -2.66 -11.46
CA ILE A 75 -1.99 -2.28 -10.46
C ILE A 75 -1.52 -3.55 -9.75
N ILE A 76 -0.21 -3.80 -9.79
CA ILE A 76 0.43 -4.87 -9.03
C ILE A 76 0.84 -4.25 -7.72
N MET A 77 0.16 -4.63 -6.64
CA MET A 77 0.47 -4.21 -5.28
C MET A 77 1.51 -5.15 -4.68
N LEU A 78 2.53 -4.56 -4.10
CA LEU A 78 3.68 -5.25 -3.51
C LEU A 78 3.79 -4.86 -2.04
N GLY A 79 4.10 -5.84 -1.19
CA GLY A 79 4.39 -5.60 0.21
C GLY A 79 5.76 -6.16 0.57
N ALA A 80 6.53 -5.40 1.36
CA ALA A 80 7.79 -5.86 1.93
C ALA A 80 7.71 -5.78 3.45
N ASN A 81 7.86 -6.91 4.12
CA ASN A 81 7.83 -6.98 5.57
C ASN A 81 9.07 -6.32 6.18
N TYR A 82 8.85 -5.43 7.14
CA TYR A 82 9.90 -4.81 7.94
C TYR A 82 9.75 -5.09 9.45
N GLY A 83 8.79 -5.93 9.80
CA GLY A 83 8.55 -6.33 11.18
C GLY A 83 9.77 -6.98 11.81
N PRO A 84 10.00 -6.74 13.09
CA PRO A 84 11.11 -7.37 13.81
C PRO A 84 10.80 -8.82 14.11
N ASN A 85 11.86 -9.64 14.19
CA ASN A 85 11.76 -11.01 14.68
C ASN A 85 11.59 -11.10 16.21
N ILE A 86 11.63 -9.97 16.92
CA ILE A 86 11.54 -9.87 18.38
C ILE A 86 10.47 -8.82 18.70
N ASP A 87 9.71 -9.02 19.79
CA ASP A 87 8.71 -8.06 20.24
C ASP A 87 9.32 -6.66 20.37
N PRO A 88 8.81 -5.66 19.62
CA PRO A 88 9.34 -4.31 19.66
C PRO A 88 9.07 -3.57 20.98
N ILE A 89 8.25 -4.13 21.86
CA ILE A 89 7.76 -3.51 23.10
C ILE A 89 8.76 -3.67 24.26
N GLU A 90 9.84 -4.43 24.16
CA GLU A 90 10.90 -4.40 25.17
C GLU A 90 11.49 -2.98 25.30
N ILE A 91 10.87 -2.18 26.16
CA ILE A 91 11.31 -0.84 26.51
C ILE A 91 12.46 -0.97 27.51
N GLN A 92 13.67 -0.73 27.07
CA GLN A 92 14.77 -0.44 27.98
C GLN A 92 14.55 0.97 28.53
N ASN A 93 14.24 1.06 29.83
CA ASN A 93 13.72 2.25 30.52
C ASN A 93 14.59 3.53 30.47
N ASN A 94 15.77 3.54 29.89
CA ASN A 94 16.67 4.69 29.85
C ASN A 94 17.26 5.03 28.48
N LYS A 95 16.66 4.53 27.38
CA LYS A 95 17.16 4.79 26.01
C LYS A 95 16.04 5.20 25.07
N GLY A 96 16.30 6.22 24.25
CA GLY A 96 15.43 6.54 23.13
C GLY A 96 15.33 5.37 22.16
N LYS A 97 14.14 5.14 21.56
CA LYS A 97 13.89 4.07 20.62
C LYS A 97 13.53 4.64 19.24
N ILE A 98 14.32 4.29 18.24
CA ILE A 98 14.01 4.66 16.85
C ILE A 98 12.99 3.66 16.32
N SER A 99 11.93 4.15 15.68
CA SER A 99 10.93 3.32 15.02
C SER A 99 11.56 2.36 14.01
N ILE A 100 11.05 1.13 13.95
CA ILE A 100 11.67 0.05 13.17
C ILE A 100 11.76 0.40 11.68
N TYR A 101 10.72 1.05 11.13
CA TYR A 101 10.71 1.46 9.73
C TYR A 101 11.84 2.43 9.36
N ALA A 102 12.35 3.19 10.34
CA ALA A 102 13.40 4.19 10.15
C ALA A 102 14.82 3.65 10.43
N ARG A 103 14.94 2.36 10.76
CA ARG A 103 16.23 1.73 11.02
C ARG A 103 16.89 1.24 9.73
N GLY A 104 18.20 1.38 9.65
CA GLY A 104 18.99 0.89 8.52
C GLY A 104 18.98 1.82 7.31
N ARG A 105 18.95 1.23 6.11
CA ARG A 105 18.93 1.99 4.86
C ARG A 105 17.54 2.52 4.55
N ASP A 106 17.48 3.64 3.85
CA ASP A 106 16.22 4.18 3.34
C ASP A 106 15.45 3.14 2.52
N TYR A 107 14.26 2.79 2.99
CA TYR A 107 13.43 1.77 2.34
C TYR A 107 12.97 2.17 0.94
N HIS A 108 12.81 3.47 0.66
CA HIS A 108 12.46 3.96 -0.67
C HIS A 108 13.50 3.49 -1.71
N ASP A 109 14.78 3.62 -1.40
CA ASP A 109 15.86 3.21 -2.31
C ASP A 109 15.93 1.69 -2.44
N VAL A 110 15.73 0.97 -1.34
CA VAL A 110 15.71 -0.49 -1.31
C VAL A 110 14.58 -1.04 -2.18
N LEU A 111 13.36 -0.54 -1.98
CA LEU A 111 12.19 -0.99 -2.73
C LEU A 111 12.26 -0.56 -4.19
N LYS A 112 12.63 0.67 -4.48
CA LYS A 112 12.81 1.15 -5.87
C LYS A 112 13.80 0.29 -6.64
N LYS A 113 14.88 -0.18 -6.01
CA LYS A 113 15.85 -1.09 -6.64
C LYS A 113 15.24 -2.44 -6.98
N LYS A 114 14.47 -3.03 -6.05
CA LYS A 114 13.73 -4.29 -6.27
C LYS A 114 12.70 -4.12 -7.40
N MET A 115 11.89 -3.06 -7.33
CA MET A 115 10.85 -2.77 -8.32
C MET A 115 11.41 -2.56 -9.72
N ARG A 116 12.52 -1.82 -9.88
CA ARG A 116 13.15 -1.60 -11.18
C ARG A 116 13.56 -2.91 -11.85
N LYS A 117 14.01 -3.91 -11.08
CA LYS A 117 14.34 -5.24 -11.62
C LYS A 117 13.09 -5.95 -12.14
N LEU A 118 12.02 -5.95 -11.33
CA LEU A 118 10.75 -6.58 -11.70
C LEU A 118 10.10 -5.86 -12.88
N ALA A 119 10.04 -4.53 -12.84
CA ALA A 119 9.44 -3.70 -13.86
C ALA A 119 10.14 -3.82 -15.23
N ARG A 120 11.47 -3.82 -15.24
CA ARG A 120 12.27 -4.01 -16.46
C ARG A 120 11.98 -5.37 -17.08
N TRP A 121 12.06 -6.44 -16.28
CA TRP A 121 11.74 -7.79 -16.75
C TRP A 121 10.32 -7.87 -17.34
N LEU A 122 9.32 -7.31 -16.65
CA LEU A 122 7.94 -7.34 -17.10
C LEU A 122 7.76 -6.54 -18.40
N ALA A 123 8.34 -5.35 -18.52
CA ALA A 123 8.29 -4.53 -19.72
C ALA A 123 8.94 -5.24 -20.92
N GLU A 124 10.08 -5.86 -20.71
CA GLU A 124 10.83 -6.56 -21.78
C GLU A 124 10.12 -7.82 -22.24
N THR A 125 9.56 -8.61 -21.34
CA THR A 125 8.92 -9.89 -21.66
C THR A 125 7.50 -9.73 -22.20
N GLN A 126 6.73 -8.77 -21.66
CA GLN A 126 5.32 -8.58 -21.99
C GLN A 126 5.07 -7.41 -22.95
N LYS A 127 6.10 -6.63 -23.30
CA LYS A 127 5.99 -5.44 -24.17
C LYS A 127 4.88 -4.48 -23.71
N CYS A 128 4.79 -4.21 -22.43
CA CYS A 128 3.76 -3.39 -21.80
C CYS A 128 4.29 -2.08 -21.23
N GLY A 129 3.42 -1.09 -21.11
CA GLY A 129 3.70 0.15 -20.39
C GLY A 129 3.75 -0.10 -18.87
N ILE A 130 4.68 0.59 -18.19
CA ILE A 130 4.89 0.43 -16.75
C ILE A 130 5.24 1.77 -16.11
N LYS A 131 4.66 2.03 -14.93
CA LYS A 131 5.14 3.03 -13.96
C LYS A 131 5.28 2.39 -12.59
N ILE A 132 6.27 2.81 -11.83
CA ILE A 132 6.53 2.31 -10.47
C ILE A 132 6.42 3.45 -9.46
N PHE A 133 5.86 3.17 -8.29
CA PHE A 133 5.69 4.13 -7.22
C PHE A 133 6.00 3.49 -5.88
N VAL A 134 6.55 4.27 -4.97
CA VAL A 134 6.80 3.93 -3.56
C VAL A 134 6.62 5.20 -2.75
N ASP A 135 5.59 5.30 -1.95
CA ASP A 135 5.28 6.33 -0.96
C ASP A 135 5.26 7.80 -1.50
N THR A 136 6.26 8.20 -2.26
CA THR A 136 6.48 9.61 -2.68
C THR A 136 5.52 10.13 -3.76
N ALA A 137 4.65 9.30 -4.31
CA ALA A 137 3.70 9.69 -5.34
C ALA A 137 2.34 10.08 -4.72
N PRO A 138 1.52 10.89 -5.42
CA PRO A 138 0.17 11.21 -4.98
C PRO A 138 -0.79 10.04 -5.21
N ILE A 139 -0.55 8.92 -4.55
CA ILE A 139 -1.32 7.68 -4.59
C ILE A 139 -1.84 7.36 -3.20
N MET A 140 -3.02 6.78 -3.12
CA MET A 140 -3.59 6.23 -1.89
C MET A 140 -3.26 4.72 -1.85
N GLU A 141 -2.06 4.37 -1.40
CA GLU A 141 -1.53 3.00 -1.40
C GLU A 141 -2.36 2.03 -0.55
N LYS A 142 -2.78 2.46 0.65
CA LYS A 142 -3.52 1.61 1.59
C LYS A 142 -4.88 1.16 1.04
N PRO A 143 -5.73 2.04 0.47
CA PRO A 143 -6.96 1.63 -0.22
C PRO A 143 -6.71 0.66 -1.39
N LEU A 144 -5.67 0.90 -2.19
CA LEU A 144 -5.31 0.00 -3.29
C LEU A 144 -4.84 -1.37 -2.78
N ALA A 145 -4.08 -1.40 -1.67
CA ALA A 145 -3.64 -2.63 -1.03
C ALA A 145 -4.83 -3.45 -0.49
N GLN A 146 -5.84 -2.79 0.10
CA GLN A 146 -7.09 -3.46 0.51
C GLN A 146 -7.88 -3.97 -0.69
N LYS A 147 -8.05 -3.15 -1.72
CA LYS A 147 -8.71 -3.54 -2.98
C LYS A 147 -8.02 -4.73 -3.65
N ALA A 148 -6.70 -4.85 -3.49
CA ALA A 148 -5.90 -5.96 -4.01
C ALA A 148 -5.91 -7.20 -3.11
N GLY A 149 -6.35 -7.11 -1.85
CA GLY A 149 -6.38 -8.23 -0.91
C GLY A 149 -5.07 -8.47 -0.16
N ILE A 150 -4.23 -7.43 0.05
CA ILE A 150 -3.05 -7.53 0.92
C ILE A 150 -3.45 -7.51 2.40
N GLY A 151 -4.48 -6.75 2.73
CA GLY A 151 -4.99 -6.55 4.08
C GLY A 151 -6.12 -5.54 4.08
N TRP A 152 -6.56 -5.09 5.22
CA TRP A 152 -7.61 -4.09 5.38
C TRP A 152 -7.08 -2.83 6.07
N GLN A 153 -7.73 -1.70 5.85
CA GLN A 153 -7.46 -0.49 6.63
C GLN A 153 -8.11 -0.66 8.01
N GLY A 154 -7.30 -0.77 9.05
CA GLY A 154 -7.77 -0.93 10.42
C GLY A 154 -8.34 0.35 11.02
N LYS A 155 -8.95 0.28 12.20
CA LYS A 155 -9.50 1.44 12.94
C LYS A 155 -8.47 2.55 13.19
N HIS A 156 -7.16 2.21 13.20
CA HIS A 156 -6.04 3.16 13.28
C HIS A 156 -5.60 3.74 11.92
N THR A 157 -6.36 3.53 10.85
CA THR A 157 -6.11 4.02 9.48
C THR A 157 -4.87 3.46 8.76
N ASN A 158 -4.11 2.57 9.40
CA ASN A 158 -3.05 1.83 8.72
C ASN A 158 -3.55 0.52 8.13
N LEU A 159 -2.80 -0.01 7.15
CA LEU A 159 -3.06 -1.33 6.61
C LEU A 159 -2.71 -2.41 7.63
N VAL A 160 -3.57 -3.41 7.76
CA VAL A 160 -3.36 -4.61 8.58
C VAL A 160 -3.42 -5.83 7.69
N SER A 161 -2.34 -6.57 7.63
CA SER A 161 -2.27 -7.88 6.97
C SER A 161 -2.49 -9.00 7.98
N ARG A 162 -3.14 -10.11 7.56
CA ARG A 162 -3.30 -11.29 8.42
C ARG A 162 -1.97 -11.94 8.78
N GLU A 163 -1.01 -11.89 7.88
CA GLU A 163 0.29 -12.55 8.03
C GLU A 163 1.34 -11.64 8.66
N PHE A 164 1.35 -10.35 8.26
CA PHE A 164 2.42 -9.41 8.62
C PHE A 164 1.95 -8.29 9.55
N GLY A 165 0.71 -8.31 10.03
CA GLY A 165 0.16 -7.20 10.82
C GLY A 165 0.26 -5.87 10.08
N SER A 166 0.70 -4.81 10.76
CA SER A 166 0.92 -3.48 10.14
C SER A 166 2.39 -3.24 9.73
N TRP A 167 3.17 -4.29 9.54
CA TRP A 167 4.61 -4.23 9.28
C TRP A 167 4.98 -4.35 7.79
N LEU A 168 4.18 -3.80 6.90
CA LEU A 168 4.42 -3.83 5.46
C LEU A 168 4.74 -2.44 4.93
N PHE A 169 5.88 -2.29 4.26
CA PHE A 169 6.06 -1.24 3.27
C PHE A 169 5.29 -1.60 2.01
N LEU A 170 4.59 -0.63 1.46
CA LEU A 170 3.82 -0.80 0.23
C LEU A 170 4.58 -0.23 -0.96
N ALA A 171 4.31 -0.81 -2.11
CA ALA A 171 4.82 -0.33 -3.39
C ALA A 171 3.89 -0.81 -4.51
N GLU A 172 3.84 -0.10 -5.62
CA GLU A 172 2.96 -0.46 -6.73
C GLU A 172 3.61 -0.32 -8.11
N ILE A 173 3.25 -1.26 -8.97
CA ILE A 173 3.57 -1.23 -10.40
C ILE A 173 2.27 -1.07 -11.17
N PHE A 174 2.11 0.06 -11.84
CA PHE A 174 1.02 0.30 -12.79
C PHE A 174 1.42 -0.28 -14.13
N THR A 175 0.51 -0.98 -14.79
CA THR A 175 0.78 -1.60 -16.09
C THR A 175 -0.43 -1.56 -17.02
N THR A 176 -0.13 -1.53 -18.32
CA THR A 176 -1.14 -1.66 -19.37
C THR A 176 -1.63 -3.10 -19.57
N LEU A 177 -1.03 -4.08 -18.88
CA LEU A 177 -1.52 -5.45 -18.88
C LEU A 177 -2.91 -5.52 -18.24
N ASN A 178 -3.79 -6.28 -18.87
CA ASN A 178 -5.12 -6.57 -18.32
C ASN A 178 -5.08 -7.94 -17.63
N LEU A 179 -4.80 -7.93 -16.30
CA LEU A 179 -4.75 -9.12 -15.47
C LEU A 179 -6.01 -9.18 -14.60
N THR A 180 -6.47 -10.39 -14.31
CA THR A 180 -7.61 -10.60 -13.41
C THR A 180 -7.25 -10.11 -12.00
N PRO A 181 -8.03 -9.22 -11.37
CA PRO A 181 -7.75 -8.77 -10.01
C PRO A 181 -7.86 -9.93 -9.01
N ASP A 182 -7.18 -9.80 -7.88
CA ASP A 182 -7.41 -10.64 -6.71
C ASP A 182 -8.64 -10.12 -5.95
N LEU A 183 -9.17 -10.92 -5.04
CA LEU A 183 -10.29 -10.50 -4.19
C LEU A 183 -9.82 -9.46 -3.17
N ALA A 184 -10.64 -8.44 -2.96
CA ALA A 184 -10.39 -7.44 -1.92
C ALA A 184 -10.45 -8.08 -0.52
N GLU A 185 -9.67 -7.54 0.40
CA GLU A 185 -9.76 -7.97 1.80
C GLU A 185 -10.89 -7.20 2.52
N THR A 186 -11.58 -7.91 3.41
CA THR A 186 -12.62 -7.35 4.26
C THR A 186 -12.05 -6.87 5.59
N ASP A 187 -12.77 -6.01 6.28
CA ASP A 187 -12.38 -5.56 7.61
C ASP A 187 -12.53 -6.67 8.66
N HIS A 188 -11.51 -6.83 9.51
CA HIS A 188 -11.48 -7.80 10.59
C HIS A 188 -11.26 -7.17 11.98
N CYS A 189 -11.39 -5.84 12.10
CA CYS A 189 -11.26 -5.16 13.39
C CYS A 189 -12.38 -5.53 14.37
N GLY A 190 -13.60 -5.79 13.89
CA GLY A 190 -14.74 -6.16 14.73
C GLY A 190 -14.91 -5.23 15.94
N SER A 191 -15.04 -5.77 17.14
CA SER A 191 -15.16 -5.02 18.40
C SER A 191 -13.80 -4.58 19.00
N CYS A 192 -12.66 -4.92 18.39
CA CYS A 192 -11.35 -4.55 18.92
C CYS A 192 -11.13 -3.02 18.90
N GLU A 193 -10.63 -2.46 20.01
CA GLU A 193 -10.33 -1.03 20.20
C GLU A 193 -8.93 -0.79 20.74
N LEU A 194 -8.03 -1.76 20.69
CA LEU A 194 -6.73 -1.68 21.31
C LEU A 194 -5.88 -0.51 20.79
N CYS A 195 -5.90 -0.26 19.50
CA CYS A 195 -5.17 0.85 18.88
C CYS A 195 -5.68 2.22 19.32
N MET A 196 -7.00 2.37 19.50
CA MET A 196 -7.62 3.60 19.94
C MET A 196 -7.25 3.89 21.42
N LYS A 197 -7.36 2.86 22.27
CA LYS A 197 -6.98 2.97 23.70
C LYS A 197 -5.49 3.20 23.92
N ALA A 198 -4.65 2.77 22.99
CA ALA A 198 -3.18 2.93 23.06
C ALA A 198 -2.70 4.28 22.50
N CYS A 199 -3.57 5.07 21.85
CA CYS A 199 -3.17 6.35 21.26
C CYS A 199 -2.92 7.39 22.37
N PRO A 200 -1.69 7.90 22.53
CA PRO A 200 -1.36 8.81 23.64
C PRO A 200 -1.86 10.24 23.44
N THR A 201 -2.33 10.57 22.23
CA THR A 201 -2.77 11.93 21.84
C THR A 201 -4.25 12.01 21.50
N ASP A 202 -4.99 10.92 21.68
CA ASP A 202 -6.41 10.77 21.27
C ASP A 202 -6.67 11.05 19.79
N ALA A 203 -5.64 11.03 18.95
CA ALA A 203 -5.76 11.22 17.49
C ALA A 203 -6.64 10.16 16.81
N LEU A 204 -6.98 9.09 17.51
CA LEU A 204 -7.85 7.99 17.05
C LEU A 204 -9.16 7.97 17.87
N ALA A 205 -9.79 9.13 18.04
CA ALA A 205 -11.03 9.28 18.82
C ALA A 205 -12.21 8.49 18.23
N GLU A 206 -12.22 8.29 16.91
CA GLU A 206 -13.24 7.55 16.19
C GLU A 206 -12.60 6.44 15.34
N PRO A 207 -13.25 5.25 15.20
CA PRO A 207 -12.76 4.20 14.31
C PRO A 207 -12.60 4.69 12.86
N TYR A 208 -11.49 4.34 12.23
CA TYR A 208 -11.16 4.65 10.83
C TYR A 208 -10.96 6.15 10.53
N ARG A 209 -10.80 6.95 11.57
CA ARG A 209 -10.54 8.38 11.48
C ARG A 209 -9.33 8.73 12.32
N ILE A 210 -8.45 9.51 11.75
CA ILE A 210 -7.28 10.06 12.45
C ILE A 210 -7.32 11.58 12.37
N ASP A 211 -6.93 12.21 13.43
CA ASP A 211 -6.73 13.66 13.51
C ASP A 211 -5.23 13.97 13.58
#